data_ebe39349a2599fb774b1f3709263f5fb
#
_entry.id   ebe39349a2599fb774b1f3709263f5fb
#
_cell.length_a   1.000
_cell.length_b   1.000
_cell.length_c   1.000
_cell.angle_alpha   90.00
_cell.angle_beta   90.00
_cell.angle_gamma   90.00
#
_symmetry.space_group_name_H-M   'P 1'
#
loop_
_entity.id
_entity.type
_entity.pdbx_description
1 polymer ?
#
loop_
_entity_poly.entity_id
_entity_poly.type
_entity_poly.pdbx_seq_one_letter_code
_entity_poly.pdbx_strand_id
1 'polypeptide(L)' 'MKLSINQNGVFLDDQEIPNCSQVDLKNISPIDCMEAVLHVEVDEADVEWAVKG' A
#
# COMPACT_ATOMS: atom_id res chain seq x y z
N MET A 1 -5.60 -9.67 3.41
CA MET A 1 -5.37 -8.20 3.51
C MET A 1 -6.38 -7.47 2.65
N LYS A 2 -6.96 -6.45 3.21
CA LYS A 2 -8.00 -5.69 2.53
C LYS A 2 -7.56 -4.24 2.33
N LEU A 3 -7.69 -3.76 1.09
CA LEU A 3 -7.42 -2.37 0.78
C LEU A 3 -8.76 -1.63 0.66
N SER A 4 -8.89 -0.53 1.36
CA SER A 4 -10.07 0.32 1.31
C SER A 4 -9.67 1.73 0.93
N ILE A 5 -10.35 2.30 -0.05
CA ILE A 5 -10.13 3.67 -0.49
C ILE A 5 -11.47 4.38 -0.46
N ASN A 6 -11.54 5.45 0.31
CA ASN A 6 -12.76 6.23 0.41
C ASN A 6 -12.42 7.69 0.68
N GLN A 7 -13.44 8.51 0.94
CA GLN A 7 -13.22 9.93 1.16
C GLN A 7 -12.43 10.24 2.42
N ASN A 8 -12.29 9.25 3.32
CA ASN A 8 -11.51 9.43 4.54
C ASN A 8 -10.05 9.04 4.36
N GLY A 9 -9.69 8.42 3.24
CA GLY A 9 -8.32 8.08 2.94
C GLY A 9 -8.14 6.66 2.43
N VAL A 10 -6.90 6.19 2.53
CA VAL A 10 -6.51 4.86 2.12
C VAL A 10 -6.20 4.03 3.35
N PHE A 11 -6.74 2.84 3.42
CA PHE A 11 -6.62 1.97 4.57
C PHE A 11 -6.22 0.56 4.16
N LEU A 12 -5.31 -0.05 4.91
CA LEU A 12 -4.99 -1.47 4.77
C LEU A 12 -5.39 -2.15 6.06
N ASP A 13 -6.33 -3.11 5.97
CA ASP A 13 -6.86 -3.83 7.12
C ASP A 13 -7.29 -2.87 8.23
N ASP A 14 -8.03 -1.82 7.83
CA ASP A 14 -8.55 -0.78 8.74
C ASP A 14 -7.47 0.11 9.36
N GLN A 15 -6.25 0.00 8.87
CA GLN A 15 -5.17 0.86 9.33
C GLN A 15 -4.89 1.94 8.29
N GLU A 16 -4.98 3.18 8.69
CA GLU A 16 -4.81 4.29 7.77
C GLU A 16 -3.38 4.41 7.27
N ILE A 17 -3.26 4.66 5.96
CA ILE A 17 -1.96 4.93 5.33
C ILE A 17 -1.91 6.44 5.05
N PRO A 18 -1.18 7.20 5.84
CA PRO A 18 -1.12 8.65 5.64
C PRO A 18 -0.29 9.03 4.43
N ASN A 19 -0.59 10.18 3.86
CA ASN A 19 0.17 10.75 2.74
C ASN A 19 0.29 9.85 1.52
N CYS A 20 -0.73 9.04 1.28
CA CYS A 20 -0.76 8.21 0.09
C CYS A 20 -1.22 9.05 -1.09
N SER A 21 -0.33 9.24 -2.07
CA SER A 21 -0.61 10.10 -3.21
C SER A 21 -1.23 9.37 -4.38
N GLN A 22 -1.01 8.07 -4.46
CA GLN A 22 -1.50 7.29 -5.59
C GLN A 22 -1.58 5.82 -5.23
N VAL A 23 -2.57 5.13 -5.80
CA VAL A 23 -2.71 3.69 -5.64
C VAL A 23 -2.85 3.07 -7.02
N ASP A 24 -1.99 2.12 -7.34
CA ASP A 24 -2.08 1.36 -8.58
C ASP A 24 -2.51 -0.06 -8.26
N LEU A 25 -3.51 -0.54 -8.96
CA LEU A 25 -3.98 -1.91 -8.81
C LEU A 25 -3.59 -2.70 -10.05
N LYS A 26 -3.00 -3.87 -9.82
CA LYS A 26 -2.53 -4.74 -10.89
C LYS A 26 -3.06 -6.15 -10.71
N ASN A 27 -3.09 -6.89 -11.80
CA ASN A 27 -3.45 -8.32 -11.79
C ASN A 27 -4.82 -8.56 -11.18
N ILE A 28 -5.78 -7.74 -11.57
CA ILE A 28 -7.15 -7.90 -11.09
C ILE A 28 -7.75 -9.13 -11.73
N SER A 29 -8.01 -10.15 -10.90
CA SER A 29 -8.54 -11.41 -11.38
C SER A 29 -9.45 -11.99 -10.30
N PRO A 30 -10.58 -12.59 -10.69
CA PRO A 30 -11.45 -13.23 -9.73
C PRO A 30 -10.85 -14.50 -9.14
N ILE A 31 -9.82 -15.04 -9.76
CA ILE A 31 -9.19 -16.29 -9.34
C ILE A 31 -7.93 -16.03 -8.52
N ASP A 32 -7.13 -15.07 -8.97
CA ASP A 32 -5.84 -14.76 -8.36
C ASP A 32 -5.92 -13.54 -7.46
N CYS A 33 -4.92 -13.40 -6.61
CA CYS A 33 -4.80 -12.22 -5.77
C CYS A 33 -4.48 -11.01 -6.62
N MET A 34 -5.01 -9.87 -6.21
CA MET A 34 -4.71 -8.61 -6.85
C MET A 34 -3.54 -7.95 -6.10
N GLU A 35 -2.73 -7.22 -6.84
CA GLU A 35 -1.60 -6.51 -6.27
C GLU A 35 -1.90 -5.02 -6.24
N ALA A 36 -1.59 -4.38 -5.11
CA ALA A 36 -1.72 -2.95 -4.97
C ALA A 36 -0.36 -2.33 -4.71
N VAL A 37 -0.05 -1.25 -5.43
CA VAL A 37 1.17 -0.48 -5.21
C VAL A 37 0.75 0.86 -4.65
N LEU A 38 1.22 1.16 -3.44
CA LEU A 38 0.89 2.40 -2.75
C LEU A 38 2.06 3.36 -2.83
N HIS A 39 1.78 4.56 -3.30
CA HIS A 39 2.79 5.62 -3.40
C HIS A 39 2.63 6.55 -2.22
N VAL A 40 3.55 6.51 -1.29
CA VAL A 40 3.48 7.27 -0.06
C VAL A 40 4.61 8.29 -0.03
N GLU A 41 4.29 9.52 0.27
CA GLU A 41 5.29 10.58 0.42
C GLU A 41 5.82 10.59 1.84
N VAL A 42 7.15 10.57 1.98
CA VAL A 42 7.79 10.57 3.28
C VAL A 42 8.83 11.69 3.33
N ASP A 43 8.96 12.29 4.50
CA ASP A 43 9.97 13.32 4.73
C ASP A 43 11.28 12.72 5.19
N GLU A 44 11.22 11.56 5.80
CA GLU A 44 12.39 10.92 6.39
C GLU A 44 12.20 9.42 6.30
N ALA A 45 13.26 8.70 5.97
CA ALA A 45 13.21 7.26 5.87
C ALA A 45 14.35 6.64 6.65
N ASP A 46 14.02 5.67 7.48
CA ASP A 46 14.98 4.89 8.22
C ASP A 46 14.77 3.44 7.76
N VAL A 47 15.75 2.92 7.03
CA VAL A 47 15.59 1.62 6.40
C VAL A 47 16.65 0.67 6.90
N GLU A 48 16.21 -0.44 7.46
CA GLU A 48 17.09 -1.53 7.82
C GLU A 48 16.73 -2.73 6.95
N TRP A 49 17.63 -3.07 6.07
CA TRP A 49 17.43 -4.29 5.28
C TRP A 49 18.06 -5.46 5.98
N ALA A 50 17.29 -6.49 6.17
CA ALA A 50 17.85 -7.75 6.58
C ALA A 50 18.48 -8.38 5.35
N VAL A 51 19.75 -8.10 5.15
CA VAL A 51 20.47 -8.65 4.00
C VAL A 51 20.96 -10.01 4.36
N LYS A 52 20.53 -10.97 3.59
CA LYS A 52 21.08 -12.31 3.71
C LYS A 52 22.08 -12.50 2.60
N GLY A 53 23.29 -12.63 3.00
CA GLY A 53 24.39 -12.87 2.07
C GLY A 53 24.27 -14.17 1.36
#